data_f2659e5b8eaa8bbfcc14d34ce2ab75fc
#
_entry.id   f2659e5b8eaa8bbfcc14d34ce2ab75fc
#
_cell.length_a   1.000
_cell.length_b   1.000
_cell.length_c   1.000
_cell.angle_alpha   90.00
_cell.angle_beta   90.00
_cell.angle_gamma   90.00
#
_symmetry.space_group_name_H-M   'P 1'
#
loop_
_entity.id
_entity.type
_entity.pdbx_description
1 polymer ?
#
loop_
_entity_poly.entity_id
_entity_poly.type
_entity_poly.pdbx_seq_one_letter_code
_entity_poly.pdbx_strand_id
1 'polypeptide(L)'
;EISACLVGSEMCIRDSHIAVCDDDELTHREIEKKLVEYRESGKWGYRLSHYDSAQMLLKETDEIHILLLDIDMPVMDGIEAAAALKKSGRQCNIIMLTSKRERFKDAFKIGATRFVTKPIEKDELFEALDSAVASLVGCGTVTVKYNGEDCTVRQRDIYMVEAKRDYVKIYLKDKVCESNHSLKDFAENLDDRLFISVHRSYLVNMLYVSDIKNGYVELSGGKKVSVARRKSKEVHQKIIEFDVNYR
;
A
#
# COMPACT_ATOMS: atom_id res chain seq x y z
N GLU A 1 -19.53 -14.93 -21.74
CA GLU A 1 -18.12 -15.05 -22.15
C GLU A 1 -17.27 -14.31 -21.13
N ILE A 2 -16.65 -15.09 -20.26
CA ILE A 2 -15.77 -14.61 -19.20
C ILE A 2 -14.41 -14.44 -19.84
N SER A 3 -14.02 -13.19 -20.09
CA SER A 3 -12.69 -12.86 -20.56
C SER A 3 -11.70 -13.16 -19.44
N ALA A 4 -10.87 -14.15 -19.65
CA ALA A 4 -9.80 -14.56 -18.76
C ALA A 4 -8.83 -13.38 -18.55
N CYS A 5 -8.82 -12.82 -17.36
CA CYS A 5 -7.76 -11.94 -16.90
C CYS A 5 -6.55 -12.82 -16.57
N LEU A 6 -5.61 -12.90 -17.50
CA LEU A 6 -4.39 -13.69 -17.39
C LEU A 6 -3.29 -12.85 -16.75
N VAL A 7 -2.85 -13.35 -15.59
CA VAL A 7 -1.46 -13.36 -15.09
C VAL A 7 -0.70 -12.03 -15.06
N GLY A 8 -0.68 -11.46 -13.90
CA GLY A 8 0.19 -10.43 -13.40
C GLY A 8 -0.48 -9.87 -12.17
N SER A 9 0.02 -10.16 -10.97
CA SER A 9 -0.55 -9.64 -9.74
C SER A 9 -0.38 -8.12 -9.69
N GLU A 10 -1.21 -7.44 -10.46
CA GLU A 10 -1.40 -6.01 -10.39
C GLU A 10 -2.18 -5.75 -9.12
N MET A 11 -1.48 -5.45 -8.06
CA MET A 11 -2.09 -4.94 -6.84
C MET A 11 -2.62 -3.54 -7.12
N CYS A 12 -3.74 -3.47 -7.84
CA CYS A 12 -4.56 -2.28 -7.84
C CYS A 12 -5.00 -2.05 -6.40
N ILE A 13 -4.82 -0.85 -5.89
CA ILE A 13 -5.23 -0.41 -4.55
C ILE A 13 -6.70 -0.72 -4.22
N ARG A 14 -7.53 -0.90 -5.26
CA ARG A 14 -8.93 -1.35 -5.15
C ARG A 14 -9.08 -2.80 -4.69
N ASP A 15 -8.01 -3.60 -4.71
CA ASP A 15 -8.01 -5.02 -4.36
C ASP A 15 -7.27 -5.33 -3.05
N SER A 16 -6.94 -4.31 -2.26
CA SER A 16 -6.29 -4.54 -0.98
C SER A 16 -7.18 -5.35 -0.05
N HIS A 17 -6.58 -6.33 0.62
CA HIS A 17 -7.28 -7.27 1.48
C HIS A 17 -7.10 -6.90 2.94
N ILE A 18 -8.20 -6.56 3.61
CA ILE A 18 -8.29 -6.45 5.06
C ILE A 18 -8.84 -7.77 5.62
N ALA A 19 -8.19 -8.29 6.63
CA ALA A 19 -8.71 -9.41 7.41
C ALA A 19 -9.01 -8.95 8.85
N VAL A 20 -10.09 -9.43 9.41
CA VAL A 20 -10.45 -9.28 10.82
C VAL A 20 -10.42 -10.67 11.45
N CYS A 21 -9.66 -10.82 12.53
CA CYS A 21 -9.60 -12.06 13.29
C CYS A 21 -9.91 -11.77 14.76
N ASP A 22 -11.06 -12.24 15.21
CA ASP A 22 -11.63 -12.03 16.53
C ASP A 22 -12.62 -13.16 16.82
N ASP A 23 -12.76 -13.64 18.03
CA ASP A 23 -13.71 -14.68 18.39
C ASP A 23 -15.11 -14.11 18.75
N ASP A 24 -15.23 -12.77 18.84
CA ASP A 24 -16.49 -12.10 19.12
C ASP A 24 -17.13 -11.54 17.82
N GLU A 25 -18.28 -12.11 17.45
CA GLU A 25 -19.07 -11.67 16.28
C GLU A 25 -19.52 -10.20 16.37
N LEU A 26 -19.71 -9.66 17.57
CA LEU A 26 -20.08 -8.24 17.74
C LEU A 26 -18.92 -7.33 17.32
N THR A 27 -17.69 -7.70 17.63
CA THR A 27 -16.49 -6.99 17.19
C THR A 27 -16.39 -6.97 15.65
N HIS A 28 -16.66 -8.10 14.98
CA HIS A 28 -16.68 -8.15 13.52
C HIS A 28 -17.66 -7.15 12.91
N ARG A 29 -18.89 -7.13 13.42
CA ARG A 29 -19.95 -6.21 12.93
C ARG A 29 -19.61 -4.74 13.19
N GLU A 30 -19.04 -4.45 14.35
CA GLU A 30 -18.60 -3.11 14.71
C GLU A 30 -17.49 -2.59 13.78
N ILE A 31 -16.46 -3.43 13.54
CA ILE A 31 -15.38 -3.10 12.63
C ILE A 31 -15.89 -2.92 11.20
N GLU A 32 -16.71 -3.84 10.71
CA GLU A 32 -17.27 -3.75 9.35
C GLU A 32 -18.01 -2.44 9.13
N LYS A 33 -18.86 -2.03 10.08
CA LYS A 33 -19.57 -0.75 10.03
C LYS A 33 -18.59 0.43 9.93
N LYS A 34 -17.55 0.46 10.77
CA LYS A 34 -16.54 1.53 10.74
C LYS A 34 -15.70 1.50 9.45
N LEU A 35 -15.40 0.32 8.91
CA LEU A 35 -14.69 0.19 7.64
C LEU A 35 -15.53 0.70 6.45
N VAL A 36 -16.86 0.49 6.48
CA VAL A 36 -17.75 1.10 5.46
C VAL A 36 -17.67 2.62 5.53
N GLU A 37 -17.76 3.22 6.73
CA GLU A 37 -17.60 4.66 6.91
C GLU A 37 -16.22 5.17 6.43
N TYR A 38 -15.16 4.39 6.69
CA TYR A 38 -13.81 4.70 6.22
C TYR A 38 -13.73 4.73 4.70
N ARG A 39 -14.34 3.75 4.01
CA ARG A 39 -14.42 3.72 2.53
C ARG A 39 -15.23 4.89 1.97
N GLU A 40 -16.38 5.22 2.59
CA GLU A 40 -17.23 6.34 2.17
C GLU A 40 -16.55 7.69 2.32
N SER A 41 -15.59 7.83 3.22
CA SER A 41 -14.74 9.03 3.32
C SER A 41 -13.80 9.21 2.11
N GLY A 42 -13.88 8.32 1.11
CA GLY A 42 -13.08 8.37 -0.13
C GLY A 42 -11.62 7.96 0.03
N LYS A 43 -11.25 7.43 1.21
CA LYS A 43 -9.86 7.18 1.54
C LYS A 43 -9.29 5.94 0.87
N TRP A 44 -10.08 4.83 0.79
CA TRP A 44 -9.53 3.57 0.30
C TRP A 44 -10.58 2.49 -0.01
N GLY A 45 -10.36 1.70 -1.08
CA GLY A 45 -11.14 0.52 -1.42
C GLY A 45 -10.46 -0.76 -0.93
N TYR A 46 -11.22 -1.76 -0.47
CA TYR A 46 -10.69 -3.00 0.08
C TYR A 46 -11.66 -4.17 -0.13
N ARG A 47 -11.11 -5.40 -0.09
CA ARG A 47 -11.83 -6.64 0.15
C ARG A 47 -11.74 -6.97 1.65
N LEU A 48 -12.80 -7.46 2.27
CA LEU A 48 -12.86 -7.80 3.69
C LEU A 48 -13.07 -9.30 3.88
N SER A 49 -12.33 -9.90 4.80
CA SER A 49 -12.51 -11.30 5.24
C SER A 49 -12.54 -11.37 6.76
N HIS A 50 -13.31 -12.31 7.28
CA HIS A 50 -13.51 -12.54 8.71
C HIS A 50 -13.04 -13.93 9.12
N TYR A 51 -12.36 -14.02 10.26
CA TYR A 51 -11.85 -15.26 10.85
C TYR A 51 -12.19 -15.27 12.34
N ASP A 52 -12.92 -16.29 12.78
CA ASP A 52 -13.35 -16.45 14.18
C ASP A 52 -12.25 -17.05 15.07
N SER A 53 -11.10 -17.39 14.52
CA SER A 53 -9.96 -17.96 15.26
C SER A 53 -8.65 -17.81 14.52
N ALA A 54 -7.56 -17.82 15.29
CA ALA A 54 -6.20 -17.83 14.76
C ALA A 54 -5.93 -19.04 13.84
N GLN A 55 -6.53 -20.21 14.14
CA GLN A 55 -6.37 -21.41 13.32
C GLN A 55 -6.99 -21.27 11.94
N MET A 56 -8.13 -20.59 11.80
CA MET A 56 -8.75 -20.28 10.51
C MET A 56 -7.88 -19.29 9.72
N LEU A 57 -7.43 -18.23 10.37
CA LEU A 57 -6.54 -17.23 9.79
C LEU A 57 -5.23 -17.86 9.25
N LEU A 58 -4.62 -18.78 10.00
CA LEU A 58 -3.35 -19.40 9.59
C LEU A 58 -3.50 -20.38 8.41
N LYS A 59 -4.70 -20.89 8.14
CA LYS A 59 -5.01 -21.74 6.98
C LYS A 59 -5.26 -20.94 5.70
N GLU A 60 -5.49 -19.63 5.83
CA GLU A 60 -5.70 -18.76 4.67
C GLU A 60 -4.47 -18.77 3.75
N THR A 61 -4.70 -18.80 2.45
CA THR A 61 -3.63 -18.79 1.44
C THR A 61 -3.55 -17.46 0.69
N ASP A 62 -4.65 -16.68 0.72
CA ASP A 62 -4.70 -15.37 0.09
C ASP A 62 -3.77 -14.38 0.80
N GLU A 63 -3.19 -13.47 0.04
CA GLU A 63 -2.37 -12.41 0.59
C GLU A 63 -3.24 -11.43 1.37
N ILE A 64 -2.94 -11.25 2.66
CA ILE A 64 -3.56 -10.28 3.55
C ILE A 64 -2.64 -9.06 3.62
N HIS A 65 -3.18 -7.87 3.38
CA HIS A 65 -2.40 -6.62 3.41
C HIS A 65 -2.49 -5.92 4.77
N ILE A 66 -3.68 -5.90 5.38
CA ILE A 66 -3.93 -5.39 6.73
C ILE A 66 -4.69 -6.43 7.51
N LEU A 67 -4.20 -6.75 8.70
CA LEU A 67 -4.80 -7.68 9.63
C LEU A 67 -5.20 -6.94 10.91
N LEU A 68 -6.49 -6.88 11.19
CA LEU A 68 -7.05 -6.48 12.48
C LEU A 68 -7.15 -7.75 13.33
N LEU A 69 -6.36 -7.87 14.39
CA LEU A 69 -6.16 -9.12 15.13
C LEU A 69 -6.41 -8.92 16.63
N ASP A 70 -7.42 -9.59 17.14
CA ASP A 70 -7.64 -9.63 18.59
C ASP A 70 -6.52 -10.37 19.31
N ILE A 71 -6.13 -9.84 20.47
CA ILE A 71 -5.09 -10.48 21.29
C ILE A 71 -5.66 -11.63 22.09
N ASP A 72 -6.85 -11.45 22.68
CA ASP A 72 -7.37 -12.36 23.71
C ASP A 72 -8.31 -13.42 23.12
N MET A 73 -7.84 -14.22 22.16
CA MET A 73 -8.62 -15.32 21.57
C MET A 73 -8.37 -16.66 22.25
N PRO A 74 -9.38 -17.58 22.27
CA PRO A 74 -9.20 -18.91 22.82
C PRO A 74 -8.25 -19.78 21.99
N VAL A 75 -7.60 -20.77 22.63
CA VAL A 75 -6.68 -21.77 22.05
C VAL A 75 -5.34 -21.21 21.59
N MET A 76 -5.33 -20.16 20.78
CA MET A 76 -4.14 -19.46 20.30
C MET A 76 -4.42 -17.96 20.36
N ASP A 77 -3.61 -17.24 21.12
CA ASP A 77 -3.77 -15.79 21.22
C ASP A 77 -3.25 -15.07 19.97
N GLY A 78 -3.66 -13.79 19.81
CA GLY A 78 -3.27 -13.01 18.64
C GLY A 78 -1.78 -12.75 18.53
N ILE A 79 -1.04 -12.72 19.64
CA ILE A 79 0.42 -12.56 19.65
C ILE A 79 1.10 -13.80 19.06
N GLU A 80 0.64 -14.98 19.47
CA GLU A 80 1.11 -16.27 18.93
C GLU A 80 0.76 -16.39 17.44
N ALA A 81 -0.45 -16.00 17.05
CA ALA A 81 -0.89 -16.01 15.65
C ALA A 81 -0.04 -15.09 14.79
N ALA A 82 0.23 -13.85 15.23
CA ALA A 82 1.09 -12.93 14.53
C ALA A 82 2.54 -13.43 14.39
N ALA A 83 3.07 -14.05 15.43
CA ALA A 83 4.40 -14.68 15.40
C ALA A 83 4.45 -15.85 14.39
N ALA A 84 3.41 -16.68 14.33
CA ALA A 84 3.29 -17.77 13.37
C ALA A 84 3.19 -17.27 11.91
N LEU A 85 2.39 -16.22 11.64
CA LEU A 85 2.31 -15.57 10.33
C LEU A 85 3.68 -15.05 9.88
N LYS A 86 4.38 -14.35 10.76
CA LYS A 86 5.72 -13.83 10.46
C LYS A 86 6.73 -14.94 10.19
N LYS A 87 6.69 -16.03 10.96
CA LYS A 87 7.57 -17.20 10.77
C LYS A 87 7.30 -17.91 9.45
N SER A 88 6.07 -17.91 8.96
CA SER A 88 5.72 -18.46 7.63
C SER A 88 6.11 -17.56 6.46
N GLY A 89 6.73 -16.39 6.70
CA GLY A 89 7.16 -15.45 5.68
C GLY A 89 6.05 -14.54 5.17
N ARG A 90 4.85 -14.60 5.74
CA ARG A 90 3.75 -13.69 5.37
C ARG A 90 4.01 -12.30 5.93
N GLN A 91 3.94 -11.31 5.07
CA GLN A 91 4.11 -9.92 5.46
C GLN A 91 2.77 -9.20 5.33
N CYS A 92 2.22 -8.75 6.45
CA CYS A 92 1.04 -7.91 6.50
C CYS A 92 1.22 -6.84 7.58
N ASN A 93 0.46 -5.74 7.45
CA ASN A 93 0.37 -4.74 8.52
C ASN A 93 -0.58 -5.23 9.59
N ILE A 94 -0.06 -5.52 10.78
CA ILE A 94 -0.86 -6.04 11.89
C ILE A 94 -1.26 -4.89 12.81
N ILE A 95 -2.57 -4.68 12.93
CA ILE A 95 -3.20 -3.80 13.90
C ILE A 95 -3.81 -4.68 14.99
N MET A 96 -3.26 -4.61 16.20
CA MET A 96 -3.74 -5.40 17.31
C MET A 96 -4.98 -4.75 17.93
N LEU A 97 -6.00 -5.55 18.18
CA LEU A 97 -7.19 -5.18 18.93
C LEU A 97 -7.04 -5.71 20.36
N THR A 98 -7.33 -4.93 21.38
CA THR A 98 -7.24 -5.40 22.77
C THR A 98 -7.99 -4.55 23.75
N SER A 99 -8.55 -5.19 24.79
CA SER A 99 -9.07 -4.51 25.98
C SER A 99 -8.00 -4.27 27.06
N LYS A 100 -6.78 -4.85 26.88
CA LYS A 100 -5.71 -4.87 27.89
C LYS A 100 -4.45 -4.16 27.43
N ARG A 101 -4.26 -2.93 27.85
CA ARG A 101 -3.10 -2.09 27.46
C ARG A 101 -1.75 -2.66 27.92
N GLU A 102 -1.72 -3.47 28.96
CA GLU A 102 -0.51 -4.13 29.43
C GLU A 102 0.08 -5.13 28.41
N ARG A 103 -0.74 -5.67 27.51
CA ARG A 103 -0.32 -6.59 26.44
C ARG A 103 0.43 -5.88 25.28
N PHE A 104 0.41 -4.56 25.21
CA PHE A 104 1.10 -3.80 24.16
C PHE A 104 2.59 -4.12 24.06
N LYS A 105 3.27 -4.28 25.22
CA LYS A 105 4.70 -4.56 25.24
C LYS A 105 5.08 -5.88 24.54
N ASP A 106 4.24 -6.89 24.66
CA ASP A 106 4.51 -8.20 24.06
C ASP A 106 4.21 -8.18 22.55
N ALA A 107 3.16 -7.49 22.15
CA ALA A 107 2.82 -7.33 20.74
C ALA A 107 3.83 -6.44 19.98
N PHE A 108 4.47 -5.45 20.62
CA PHE A 108 5.59 -4.71 20.00
C PHE A 108 6.79 -5.60 19.66
N LYS A 109 7.11 -6.60 20.47
CA LYS A 109 8.24 -7.52 20.22
C LYS A 109 8.08 -8.32 18.93
N ILE A 110 6.84 -8.59 18.53
CA ILE A 110 6.51 -9.32 17.29
C ILE A 110 6.31 -8.42 16.09
N GLY A 111 6.48 -7.08 16.26
CA GLY A 111 6.40 -6.12 15.16
C GLY A 111 4.97 -5.79 14.74
N ALA A 112 4.02 -5.76 15.69
CA ALA A 112 2.72 -5.14 15.47
C ALA A 112 2.90 -3.67 15.07
N THR A 113 2.18 -3.24 14.05
CA THR A 113 2.34 -1.90 13.48
C THR A 113 1.62 -0.86 14.31
N ARG A 114 0.42 -1.19 14.79
CA ARG A 114 -0.49 -0.31 15.54
C ARG A 114 -1.34 -1.11 16.52
N PHE A 115 -2.00 -0.38 17.42
CA PHE A 115 -2.95 -0.91 18.41
C PHE A 115 -4.24 -0.10 18.35
N VAL A 116 -5.35 -0.78 18.58
CA VAL A 116 -6.67 -0.18 18.78
C VAL A 116 -7.29 -0.78 20.02
N THR A 117 -7.75 0.06 20.92
CA THR A 117 -8.35 -0.38 22.19
C THR A 117 -9.83 -0.74 22.00
N LYS A 118 -10.28 -1.81 22.67
CA LYS A 118 -11.71 -2.14 22.78
C LYS A 118 -12.33 -1.41 23.99
N PRO A 119 -13.49 -0.76 23.86
CA PRO A 119 -14.35 -0.67 22.68
C PRO A 119 -13.68 0.13 21.57
N ILE A 120 -13.94 -0.29 20.30
CA ILE A 120 -13.23 0.27 19.14
C ILE A 120 -13.74 1.68 18.84
N GLU A 121 -12.93 2.69 19.14
CA GLU A 121 -13.23 4.06 18.80
C GLU A 121 -12.89 4.36 17.34
N LYS A 122 -13.75 5.14 16.67
CA LYS A 122 -13.63 5.46 15.24
C LYS A 122 -12.30 6.12 14.91
N ASP A 123 -11.93 7.14 15.69
CA ASP A 123 -10.74 7.95 15.40
C ASP A 123 -9.46 7.13 15.58
N GLU A 124 -9.38 6.27 16.62
CA GLU A 124 -8.24 5.38 16.85
C GLU A 124 -8.10 4.34 15.73
N LEU A 125 -9.21 3.74 15.30
CA LEU A 125 -9.19 2.78 14.17
C LEU A 125 -8.78 3.47 12.87
N PHE A 126 -9.30 4.66 12.59
CA PHE A 126 -9.00 5.40 11.35
C PHE A 126 -7.54 5.82 11.29
N GLU A 127 -6.95 6.30 12.41
CA GLU A 127 -5.53 6.61 12.49
C GLU A 127 -4.66 5.37 12.26
N ALA A 128 -5.03 4.23 12.85
CA ALA A 128 -4.32 2.98 12.64
C ALA A 128 -4.41 2.50 11.17
N LEU A 129 -5.58 2.62 10.55
CA LEU A 129 -5.78 2.29 9.14
C LEU A 129 -5.01 3.24 8.22
N ASP A 130 -5.06 4.56 8.45
CA ASP A 130 -4.31 5.54 7.67
C ASP A 130 -2.81 5.22 7.66
N SER A 131 -2.26 4.87 8.83
CA SER A 131 -0.86 4.46 8.96
C SER A 131 -0.55 3.15 8.21
N ALA A 132 -1.42 2.15 8.32
CA ALA A 132 -1.26 0.88 7.62
C ALA A 132 -1.36 1.05 6.09
N VAL A 133 -2.36 1.81 5.63
CA VAL A 133 -2.54 2.14 4.20
C VAL A 133 -1.34 2.93 3.64
N ALA A 134 -0.82 3.90 4.40
CA ALA A 134 0.37 4.66 4.00
C ALA A 134 1.58 3.74 3.77
N SER A 135 1.75 2.70 4.58
CA SER A 135 2.84 1.73 4.42
C SER A 135 2.67 0.82 3.19
N LEU A 136 1.44 0.68 2.68
CA LEU A 136 1.14 -0.10 1.46
C LEU A 136 1.38 0.68 0.17
N VAL A 137 1.53 2.00 0.24
CA VAL A 137 1.75 2.84 -0.95
C VAL A 137 3.04 2.42 -1.66
N GLY A 138 2.91 2.03 -2.92
CA GLY A 138 4.03 1.60 -3.76
C GLY A 138 4.62 0.23 -3.42
N CYS A 139 3.98 -0.57 -2.56
CA CYS A 139 4.38 -1.96 -2.33
C CYS A 139 4.06 -2.87 -3.52
N GLY A 140 3.12 -2.47 -4.39
CA GLY A 140 2.83 -3.17 -5.63
C GLY A 140 4.06 -3.32 -6.53
N THR A 141 4.00 -4.32 -7.41
CA THR A 141 5.09 -4.62 -8.36
C THR A 141 4.62 -4.41 -9.80
N VAL A 142 5.56 -4.19 -10.68
CA VAL A 142 5.32 -4.18 -12.14
C VAL A 142 6.39 -5.01 -12.83
N THR A 143 5.99 -5.67 -13.93
CA THR A 143 6.92 -6.40 -14.78
C THR A 143 7.53 -5.46 -15.82
N VAL A 144 8.83 -5.45 -15.91
CA VAL A 144 9.63 -4.61 -16.81
C VAL A 144 10.74 -5.43 -17.43
N LYS A 145 11.41 -4.93 -18.46
CA LYS A 145 12.56 -5.59 -19.10
C LYS A 145 13.87 -4.97 -18.63
N TYR A 146 14.79 -5.81 -18.23
CA TYR A 146 16.18 -5.44 -17.96
C TYR A 146 17.12 -6.32 -18.78
N ASN A 147 17.95 -5.71 -19.65
CA ASN A 147 18.81 -6.42 -20.61
C ASN A 147 18.07 -7.42 -21.51
N GLY A 148 16.79 -7.14 -21.84
CA GLY A 148 15.95 -8.00 -22.68
C GLY A 148 15.17 -9.09 -21.94
N GLU A 149 15.44 -9.30 -20.67
CA GLU A 149 14.74 -10.27 -19.81
C GLU A 149 13.68 -9.61 -18.94
N ASP A 150 12.57 -10.30 -18.72
CA ASP A 150 11.51 -9.83 -17.84
C ASP A 150 11.96 -9.91 -16.38
N CYS A 151 11.75 -8.83 -15.65
CA CYS A 151 11.99 -8.78 -14.21
C CYS A 151 10.88 -8.01 -13.50
N THR A 152 10.59 -8.41 -12.27
CA THR A 152 9.62 -7.74 -11.42
C THR A 152 10.32 -6.70 -10.56
N VAL A 153 9.78 -5.48 -10.50
CA VAL A 153 10.28 -4.39 -9.68
C VAL A 153 9.19 -3.81 -8.81
N ARG A 154 9.51 -3.43 -7.57
CA ARG A 154 8.55 -2.76 -6.68
C ARG A 154 8.33 -1.33 -7.18
N GLN A 155 7.10 -0.89 -7.16
CA GLN A 155 6.75 0.45 -7.63
C GLN A 155 7.46 1.54 -6.82
N ARG A 156 7.61 1.35 -5.51
CA ARG A 156 8.33 2.31 -4.67
C ARG A 156 9.82 2.46 -5.02
N ASP A 157 10.44 1.47 -5.69
CA ASP A 157 11.85 1.54 -6.08
C ASP A 157 12.05 2.29 -7.41
N ILE A 158 10.96 2.64 -8.09
CA ILE A 158 11.00 3.41 -9.34
C ILE A 158 11.07 4.89 -9.02
N TYR A 159 12.11 5.58 -9.47
CA TYR A 159 12.26 7.04 -9.32
C TYR A 159 11.36 7.83 -10.27
N MET A 160 11.39 7.41 -11.53
CA MET A 160 10.66 8.08 -12.60
C MET A 160 10.52 7.17 -13.80
N VAL A 161 9.53 7.47 -14.64
CA VAL A 161 9.33 6.84 -15.94
C VAL A 161 9.40 7.90 -17.02
N GLU A 162 10.15 7.63 -18.08
CA GLU A 162 10.36 8.52 -19.21
C GLU A 162 9.82 7.90 -20.49
N ALA A 163 8.90 8.57 -21.19
CA ALA A 163 8.45 8.17 -22.51
C ALA A 163 9.56 8.29 -23.55
N LYS A 164 9.76 7.28 -24.32
CA LYS A 164 10.51 7.26 -25.59
C LYS A 164 9.54 7.09 -26.75
N ARG A 165 10.04 7.01 -27.98
CA ARG A 165 9.18 6.97 -29.16
C ARG A 165 8.22 5.76 -29.10
N ASP A 166 8.73 4.56 -28.85
CA ASP A 166 8.01 3.31 -28.93
C ASP A 166 8.01 2.48 -27.62
N TYR A 167 8.57 3.02 -26.54
CA TYR A 167 8.70 2.36 -25.26
C TYR A 167 8.85 3.38 -24.10
N VAL A 168 8.88 2.91 -22.87
CA VAL A 168 9.20 3.72 -21.71
C VAL A 168 10.49 3.25 -21.05
N LYS A 169 11.28 4.20 -20.52
CA LYS A 169 12.41 3.93 -19.62
C LYS A 169 11.99 4.09 -18.19
N ILE A 170 12.29 3.09 -17.38
CA ILE A 170 11.97 3.03 -15.96
C ILE A 170 13.29 3.15 -15.18
N TYR A 171 13.43 4.23 -14.44
CA TYR A 171 14.65 4.53 -13.69
C TYR A 171 14.52 4.04 -12.25
N LEU A 172 15.39 3.09 -11.87
CA LEU A 172 15.59 2.62 -10.51
C LEU A 172 16.94 3.15 -9.97
N LYS A 173 17.24 2.90 -8.71
CA LYS A 173 18.46 3.38 -8.06
C LYS A 173 19.72 2.95 -8.79
N ASP A 174 19.80 1.68 -9.15
CA ASP A 174 21.04 1.07 -9.64
C ASP A 174 20.94 0.63 -11.12
N LYS A 175 19.77 0.72 -11.74
CA LYS A 175 19.54 0.26 -13.11
C LYS A 175 18.43 1.04 -13.82
N VAL A 176 18.42 0.92 -15.14
CA VAL A 176 17.35 1.43 -15.99
C VAL A 176 16.72 0.25 -16.70
N CYS A 177 15.42 0.11 -16.54
CA CYS A 177 14.61 -0.92 -17.21
C CYS A 177 13.79 -0.28 -18.33
N GLU A 178 13.15 -1.12 -19.13
CA GLU A 178 12.31 -0.71 -20.26
C GLU A 178 10.99 -1.46 -20.26
N SER A 179 9.95 -0.87 -20.88
CA SER A 179 8.69 -1.54 -21.15
C SER A 179 8.15 -1.06 -22.49
N ASN A 180 7.63 -2.00 -23.29
CA ASN A 180 7.08 -1.70 -24.63
C ASN A 180 5.70 -1.04 -24.60
N HIS A 181 5.22 -0.65 -23.42
CA HIS A 181 3.95 0.09 -23.26
C HIS A 181 4.14 1.58 -23.54
N SER A 182 3.06 2.27 -23.92
CA SER A 182 3.05 3.72 -23.90
C SER A 182 3.12 4.22 -22.45
N LEU A 183 3.53 5.50 -22.25
CA LEU A 183 3.56 6.07 -20.91
C LEU A 183 2.17 6.07 -20.23
N LYS A 184 1.12 6.22 -21.04
CA LYS A 184 -0.26 6.20 -20.54
C LYS A 184 -0.63 4.80 -20.05
N ASP A 185 -0.43 3.77 -20.86
CA ASP A 185 -0.77 2.38 -20.52
C ASP A 185 0.08 1.88 -19.36
N PHE A 186 1.36 2.27 -19.29
CA PHE A 186 2.24 1.95 -18.17
C PHE A 186 1.79 2.64 -16.88
N ALA A 187 1.29 3.89 -16.96
CA ALA A 187 0.79 4.63 -15.81
C ALA A 187 -0.48 4.01 -15.20
N GLU A 188 -1.32 3.34 -16.00
CA GLU A 188 -2.52 2.66 -15.53
C GLU A 188 -2.19 1.48 -14.59
N ASN A 189 -0.96 0.93 -14.68
CA ASN A 189 -0.46 -0.13 -13.83
C ASN A 189 0.32 0.38 -12.60
N LEU A 190 0.41 1.69 -12.42
CA LEU A 190 1.11 2.30 -11.31
C LEU A 190 0.13 2.86 -10.27
N ASP A 191 0.58 2.86 -9.01
CA ASP A 191 -0.13 3.49 -7.90
C ASP A 191 -0.22 5.00 -8.12
N ASP A 192 -1.43 5.51 -8.39
CA ASP A 192 -1.71 6.92 -8.66
C ASP A 192 -1.50 7.84 -7.44
N ARG A 193 -1.40 7.27 -6.24
CA ARG A 193 -0.99 7.97 -5.02
C ARG A 193 0.51 8.19 -4.97
N LEU A 194 1.29 7.33 -5.63
CA LEU A 194 2.75 7.36 -5.62
C LEU A 194 3.31 8.15 -6.80
N PHE A 195 2.67 8.03 -7.98
CA PHE A 195 3.17 8.60 -9.21
C PHE A 195 2.34 9.78 -9.69
N ILE A 196 3.04 10.81 -10.16
CA ILE A 196 2.43 11.98 -10.77
C ILE A 196 2.99 12.24 -12.17
N SER A 197 2.08 12.51 -13.12
CA SER A 197 2.49 12.93 -14.46
C SER A 197 2.84 14.43 -14.47
N VAL A 198 4.12 14.73 -14.47
CA VAL A 198 4.63 16.12 -14.48
C VAL A 198 4.73 16.71 -15.90
N HIS A 199 4.89 15.85 -16.89
CA HIS A 199 5.00 16.21 -18.31
C HIS A 199 4.39 15.09 -19.16
N ARG A 200 4.04 15.38 -20.44
CA ARG A 200 3.56 14.35 -21.38
C ARG A 200 4.52 13.16 -21.57
N SER A 201 5.78 13.36 -21.20
CA SER A 201 6.84 12.34 -21.34
C SER A 201 7.42 11.88 -20.02
N TYR A 202 6.90 12.32 -18.87
CA TYR A 202 7.47 11.99 -17.58
C TYR A 202 6.41 11.73 -16.52
N LEU A 203 6.55 10.57 -15.86
CA LEU A 203 5.95 10.26 -14.56
C LEU A 203 7.05 10.30 -13.50
N VAL A 204 6.74 10.85 -12.35
CA VAL A 204 7.66 11.00 -11.23
C VAL A 204 7.06 10.34 -9.99
N ASN A 205 7.86 9.58 -9.29
CA ASN A 205 7.51 9.05 -7.99
C ASN A 205 7.69 10.14 -6.92
N MET A 206 6.60 10.46 -6.23
CA MET A 206 6.58 11.56 -5.25
C MET A 206 7.43 11.27 -4.01
N LEU A 207 7.72 10.00 -3.67
CA LEU A 207 8.68 9.65 -2.60
C LEU A 207 10.07 10.25 -2.81
N TYR A 208 10.47 10.42 -4.05
CA TYR A 208 11.80 10.89 -4.41
C TYR A 208 11.87 12.37 -4.76
N VAL A 209 10.78 13.10 -4.66
CA VAL A 209 10.78 14.54 -4.86
C VAL A 209 11.45 15.21 -3.65
N SER A 210 12.52 15.94 -3.92
CA SER A 210 13.27 16.70 -2.91
C SER A 210 12.92 18.19 -2.92
N ASP A 211 12.55 18.73 -4.09
CA ASP A 211 12.20 20.14 -4.23
C ASP A 211 11.35 20.38 -5.47
N ILE A 212 10.54 21.44 -5.42
CA ILE A 212 9.73 21.93 -6.54
C ILE A 212 10.11 23.37 -6.80
N LYS A 213 10.72 23.62 -7.95
CA LYS A 213 11.12 24.96 -8.37
C LYS A 213 10.44 25.37 -9.65
N ASN A 214 10.60 26.63 -10.02
CA ASN A 214 10.00 27.22 -11.21
C ASN A 214 10.21 26.39 -12.48
N GLY A 215 9.21 25.56 -12.82
CA GLY A 215 9.16 24.79 -14.05
C GLY A 215 9.84 23.41 -14.00
N TYR A 216 10.33 22.94 -12.86
CA TYR A 216 10.86 21.57 -12.69
C TYR A 216 10.65 21.00 -11.28
N VAL A 217 10.65 19.68 -11.19
CA VAL A 217 10.73 18.91 -9.96
C VAL A 217 12.16 18.39 -9.85
N GLU A 218 12.78 18.55 -8.68
CA GLU A 218 14.08 17.98 -8.37
C GLU A 218 13.88 16.67 -7.60
N LEU A 219 14.54 15.61 -8.06
CA LEU A 219 14.49 14.30 -7.42
C LEU A 219 15.72 14.09 -6.53
N SER A 220 15.57 13.22 -5.54
CA SER A 220 16.70 12.73 -4.73
C SER A 220 17.85 12.27 -5.63
N GLY A 221 19.05 12.80 -5.41
CA GLY A 221 20.19 12.60 -6.33
C GLY A 221 20.38 13.71 -7.37
N GLY A 222 19.60 14.80 -7.29
CA GLY A 222 19.82 16.04 -8.06
C GLY A 222 19.28 16.01 -9.50
N LYS A 223 18.58 14.95 -9.90
CA LYS A 223 17.97 14.90 -11.25
C LYS A 223 16.78 15.86 -11.33
N LYS A 224 16.77 16.72 -12.34
CA LYS A 224 15.70 17.68 -12.59
C LYS A 224 14.79 17.21 -13.72
N VAL A 225 13.48 17.23 -13.48
CA VAL A 225 12.45 16.85 -14.44
C VAL A 225 11.56 18.04 -14.71
N SER A 226 11.40 18.43 -15.97
CA SER A 226 10.59 19.60 -16.35
C SER A 226 9.10 19.34 -16.09
N VAL A 227 8.43 20.34 -15.56
CA VAL A 227 6.97 20.34 -15.35
C VAL A 227 6.30 21.13 -16.44
N ALA A 228 5.28 20.55 -17.08
CA ALA A 228 4.49 21.28 -18.07
C ALA A 228 3.77 22.47 -17.41
N ARG A 229 3.84 23.67 -18.00
CA ARG A 229 3.25 24.91 -17.42
C ARG A 229 1.81 24.72 -16.95
N ARG A 230 0.98 24.05 -17.74
CA ARG A 230 -0.43 23.78 -17.42
C ARG A 230 -0.63 22.85 -16.21
N LYS A 231 0.37 22.04 -15.86
CA LYS A 231 0.34 21.08 -14.74
C LYS A 231 0.98 21.61 -13.46
N SER A 232 1.62 22.76 -13.50
CA SER A 232 2.42 23.25 -12.39
C SER A 232 1.65 23.37 -11.07
N LYS A 233 0.42 23.89 -11.11
CA LYS A 233 -0.44 24.00 -9.91
C LYS A 233 -0.87 22.63 -9.39
N GLU A 234 -1.32 21.73 -10.26
CA GLU A 234 -1.73 20.36 -9.92
C GLU A 234 -0.57 19.58 -9.30
N VAL A 235 0.62 19.64 -9.93
CA VAL A 235 1.81 18.95 -9.45
C VAL A 235 2.22 19.45 -8.06
N HIS A 236 2.21 20.77 -7.86
CA HIS A 236 2.55 21.37 -6.57
C HIS A 236 1.57 20.93 -5.47
N GLN A 237 0.27 21.00 -5.75
CA GLN A 237 -0.76 20.60 -4.80
C GLN A 237 -0.67 19.11 -4.43
N LYS A 238 -0.56 18.22 -5.42
CA LYS A 238 -0.46 16.78 -5.17
C LYS A 238 0.78 16.38 -4.39
N ILE A 239 1.92 17.04 -4.62
CA ILE A 239 3.14 16.73 -3.87
C ILE A 239 3.01 17.18 -2.42
N ILE A 240 2.39 18.34 -2.14
CA ILE A 240 2.10 18.77 -0.78
C ILE A 240 1.15 17.79 -0.09
N GLU A 241 0.08 17.39 -0.75
CA GLU A 241 -0.86 16.40 -0.22
C GLU A 241 -0.18 15.06 0.06
N PHE A 242 0.73 14.63 -0.82
CA PHE A 242 1.54 13.44 -0.61
C PHE A 242 2.44 13.56 0.61
N ASP A 243 3.13 14.68 0.79
CA ASP A 243 4.03 14.91 1.92
C ASP A 243 3.28 14.90 3.26
N VAL A 244 2.06 15.47 3.29
CA VAL A 244 1.21 15.47 4.50
C VAL A 244 0.69 14.07 4.84
N ASN A 245 0.35 13.26 3.83
CA ASN A 245 -0.31 11.97 4.06
C ASN A 245 0.65 10.78 4.15
N TYR A 246 1.88 10.87 3.59
CA TYR A 246 2.74 9.69 3.38
C TYR A 246 4.21 9.90 3.76
N ARG A 247 4.63 11.08 4.23
CA ARG A 247 5.94 11.38 4.80
C ARG A 247 5.84 11.80 6.25
#